data_d602669ae48df18969ba5e73733de6cb
#
_entry.id   d602669ae48df18969ba5e73733de6cb
#
_cell.length_a   1.000
_cell.length_b   1.000
_cell.length_c   1.000
_cell.angle_alpha   90.00
_cell.angle_beta   90.00
_cell.angle_gamma   90.00
#
_symmetry.space_group_name_H-M   'P 1'
#
loop_
_entity.id
_entity.type
_entity.pdbx_description
1 polymer ?
#
loop_
_entity_poly.entity_id
_entity_poly.type
_entity_poly.pdbx_seq_one_letter_code
_entity_poly.pdbx_strand_id
1 'polypeptide(L)'
;CLSRGLGDVYKRQVPILDGSASSFVFLLQSAGIELQKAPKKFIRVLKTVEVREGQGENVKWAKLEPYDGYRLSFEIDFQHPAVDSTGQQVVFDMGRDVYARDIARARTFGFTKDVEMLRSNGLALGGGLDNAIVMDDYKVLNSDGLRYDDEFVKHKILDAMGDLYIIGKPFIASYTAFRSGHAMNNQLLRALLDQPDAYEIVSFDDVKKAPAGFALPVRAW
;
A
#
# COMPACT_ATOMS: atom_id res chain seq x y z
N CYS A 1 -15.42 3.73 -8.65
CA CYS A 1 -15.75 4.97 -9.39
C CYS A 1 -14.81 6.15 -9.11
N LEU A 2 -13.86 6.01 -8.19
CA LEU A 2 -12.88 7.07 -7.85
C LEU A 2 -11.83 7.32 -8.96
N SER A 3 -11.60 6.35 -9.84
CA SER A 3 -10.62 6.48 -10.92
C SER A 3 -11.04 7.43 -12.06
N ARG A 4 -12.30 7.81 -12.15
CA ARG A 4 -12.79 8.66 -13.26
C ARG A 4 -12.56 10.14 -13.06
N GLY A 5 -12.32 10.59 -11.83
CA GLY A 5 -12.16 12.04 -11.53
C GLY A 5 -10.71 12.51 -11.45
N LEU A 6 -9.74 11.60 -11.32
CA LEU A 6 -8.33 11.92 -11.12
C LEU A 6 -7.41 11.46 -12.27
N GLY A 7 -7.98 10.77 -13.27
CA GLY A 7 -7.21 10.27 -14.41
C GLY A 7 -7.08 11.30 -15.54
N ASP A 8 -6.03 11.18 -16.33
CA ASP A 8 -5.88 11.87 -17.59
C ASP A 8 -6.98 11.41 -18.56
N VAL A 9 -7.81 12.33 -19.00
CA VAL A 9 -8.91 12.07 -19.94
C VAL A 9 -8.40 11.46 -21.26
N TYR A 10 -7.20 11.82 -21.70
CA TYR A 10 -6.62 11.34 -22.94
C TYR A 10 -6.01 9.94 -22.79
N LYS A 11 -5.34 9.64 -21.68
CA LYS A 11 -4.59 8.40 -21.48
C LYS A 11 -5.25 7.44 -20.49
N ARG A 12 -6.30 7.86 -19.80
CA ARG A 12 -6.96 7.10 -18.72
C ARG A 12 -5.99 6.67 -17.59
N GLN A 13 -4.93 7.43 -17.39
CA GLN A 13 -3.93 7.21 -16.34
C GLN A 13 -4.20 8.15 -15.17
N VAL A 14 -4.06 7.63 -13.97
CA VAL A 14 -4.00 8.46 -12.76
C VAL A 14 -2.62 9.12 -12.72
N PRO A 15 -2.52 10.45 -12.55
CA PRO A 15 -1.22 11.12 -12.47
C PRO A 15 -0.44 10.62 -11.25
N ILE A 16 0.87 10.44 -11.41
CA ILE A 16 1.74 9.97 -10.32
C ILE A 16 2.00 11.08 -9.27
N LEU A 17 1.86 12.34 -9.66
CA LEU A 17 2.16 13.52 -8.85
C LEU A 17 3.61 13.46 -8.30
N ASP A 18 3.77 13.50 -6.97
CA ASP A 18 5.08 13.41 -6.31
C ASP A 18 5.51 11.97 -5.98
N GLY A 19 4.79 10.96 -6.48
CA GLY A 19 5.06 9.55 -6.21
C GLY A 19 4.56 9.04 -4.87
N SER A 20 3.80 9.86 -4.13
CA SER A 20 3.17 9.51 -2.86
C SER A 20 1.64 9.65 -2.93
N ALA A 21 0.94 9.26 -1.87
CA ALA A 21 -0.51 9.44 -1.77
C ALA A 21 -0.90 10.78 -1.13
N SER A 22 0.04 11.59 -0.64
CA SER A 22 -0.28 12.77 0.18
C SER A 22 -1.10 13.81 -0.56
N SER A 23 -0.78 14.09 -1.81
CA SER A 23 -1.54 15.07 -2.64
C SER A 23 -2.97 14.60 -2.90
N PHE A 24 -3.17 13.30 -3.11
CA PHE A 24 -4.53 12.74 -3.28
C PHE A 24 -5.33 12.80 -1.97
N VAL A 25 -4.70 12.50 -0.84
CA VAL A 25 -5.33 12.64 0.49
C VAL A 25 -5.76 14.08 0.70
N PHE A 26 -4.88 15.05 0.44
CA PHE A 26 -5.19 16.47 0.54
C PHE A 26 -6.37 16.90 -0.35
N LEU A 27 -6.38 16.48 -1.61
CA LEU A 27 -7.45 16.80 -2.55
C LEU A 27 -8.80 16.23 -2.11
N LEU A 28 -8.82 14.97 -1.65
CA LEU A 28 -10.04 14.32 -1.17
C LEU A 28 -10.56 14.98 0.11
N GLN A 29 -9.67 15.33 1.03
CA GLN A 29 -10.03 16.05 2.25
C GLN A 29 -10.57 17.45 1.96
N SER A 30 -9.93 18.17 1.04
CA SER A 30 -10.35 19.50 0.62
C SER A 30 -11.73 19.51 -0.06
N ALA A 31 -12.05 18.45 -0.80
CA ALA A 31 -13.37 18.24 -1.40
C ALA A 31 -14.45 17.89 -0.37
N GLY A 32 -14.05 17.39 0.81
CA GLY A 32 -14.95 16.91 1.85
C GLY A 32 -15.41 15.46 1.65
N ILE A 33 -15.91 14.87 2.72
CA ILE A 33 -16.40 13.50 2.75
C ILE A 33 -17.85 13.51 3.22
N GLU A 34 -18.75 12.97 2.38
CA GLU A 34 -20.16 12.80 2.71
C GLU A 34 -20.45 11.35 3.13
N LEU A 35 -21.07 11.18 4.30
CA LEU A 35 -21.48 9.86 4.79
C LEU A 35 -22.73 9.39 4.09
N GLN A 36 -22.65 8.22 3.47
CA GLN A 36 -23.79 7.56 2.84
C GLN A 36 -24.59 6.74 3.86
N LYS A 37 -25.88 6.53 3.59
CA LYS A 37 -26.77 5.74 4.44
C LYS A 37 -26.57 4.22 4.30
N ALA A 38 -25.96 3.77 3.19
CA ALA A 38 -25.70 2.36 2.95
C ALA A 38 -24.57 1.83 3.85
N PRO A 39 -24.75 0.71 4.55
CA PRO A 39 -23.71 0.12 5.39
C PRO A 39 -22.52 -0.31 4.52
N LYS A 40 -21.32 0.00 4.97
CA LYS A 40 -20.08 -0.43 4.32
C LYS A 40 -19.86 -1.92 4.53
N LYS A 41 -19.51 -2.63 3.47
CA LYS A 41 -19.18 -4.06 3.52
C LYS A 41 -17.68 -4.25 3.61
N PHE A 42 -17.27 -5.24 4.42
CA PHE A 42 -15.88 -5.62 4.67
C PHE A 42 -15.67 -7.09 4.35
N ILE A 43 -14.43 -7.45 4.02
CA ILE A 43 -13.99 -8.84 3.96
C ILE A 43 -13.30 -9.16 5.28
N ARG A 44 -13.90 -10.05 6.07
CA ARG A 44 -13.28 -10.59 7.27
C ARG A 44 -12.60 -11.89 6.95
N VAL A 45 -11.30 -11.96 7.20
CA VAL A 45 -10.51 -13.18 7.03
C VAL A 45 -10.75 -14.10 8.24
N LEU A 46 -11.04 -15.37 7.96
CA LEU A 46 -11.37 -16.40 8.96
C LEU A 46 -10.26 -17.44 9.14
N LYS A 47 -9.45 -17.66 8.09
CA LYS A 47 -8.33 -18.60 8.07
C LYS A 47 -7.11 -17.95 7.44
N THR A 48 -5.94 -18.41 7.82
CA THR A 48 -4.69 -17.98 7.18
C THR A 48 -4.66 -18.42 5.73
N VAL A 49 -4.40 -17.47 4.83
CA VAL A 49 -4.12 -17.70 3.41
C VAL A 49 -2.74 -17.14 3.13
N GLU A 50 -1.85 -17.95 2.57
CA GLU A 50 -0.48 -17.59 2.27
C GLU A 50 -0.13 -17.97 0.83
N VAL A 51 0.67 -17.12 0.20
CA VAL A 51 1.37 -17.39 -1.06
C VAL A 51 2.86 -17.22 -0.84
N ARG A 52 3.65 -18.11 -1.44
CA ARG A 52 5.10 -18.16 -1.28
C ARG A 52 5.76 -18.53 -2.60
N GLU A 53 6.85 -17.84 -2.91
CA GLU A 53 7.70 -18.12 -4.08
C GLU A 53 9.17 -18.14 -3.68
N GLY A 54 9.99 -18.82 -4.49
CA GLY A 54 11.43 -18.94 -4.28
C GLY A 54 11.80 -20.00 -3.23
N GLN A 55 13.10 -20.16 -3.03
CA GLN A 55 13.69 -21.10 -2.06
C GLN A 55 14.95 -20.46 -1.44
N GLY A 56 15.28 -20.88 -0.21
CA GLY A 56 16.45 -20.38 0.50
C GLY A 56 16.43 -18.86 0.66
N GLU A 57 17.52 -18.20 0.29
CA GLU A 57 17.67 -16.73 0.39
C GLU A 57 16.78 -15.95 -0.58
N ASN A 58 16.24 -16.58 -1.62
CA ASN A 58 15.36 -15.96 -2.60
C ASN A 58 13.88 -16.10 -2.25
N VAL A 59 13.55 -16.56 -1.05
CA VAL A 59 12.17 -16.70 -0.61
C VAL A 59 11.49 -15.32 -0.51
N LYS A 60 10.26 -15.25 -0.97
CA LYS A 60 9.32 -14.12 -0.77
C LYS A 60 7.94 -14.69 -0.50
N TRP A 61 7.17 -14.00 0.32
CA TRP A 61 5.84 -14.47 0.69
C TRP A 61 4.94 -13.33 1.13
N ALA A 62 3.63 -13.58 1.06
CA ALA A 62 2.62 -12.71 1.63
C ALA A 62 1.48 -13.55 2.18
N LYS A 63 0.89 -13.12 3.29
CA LYS A 63 -0.23 -13.80 3.93
C LYS A 63 -1.27 -12.85 4.49
N LEU A 64 -2.51 -13.34 4.54
CA LEU A 64 -3.63 -12.77 5.28
C LEU A 64 -3.98 -13.70 6.44
N GLU A 65 -4.22 -13.12 7.61
CA GLU A 65 -4.55 -13.85 8.83
C GLU A 65 -5.75 -13.20 9.53
N PRO A 66 -6.56 -13.96 10.29
CA PRO A 66 -7.61 -13.39 11.12
C PRO A 66 -7.05 -12.33 12.07
N TYR A 67 -7.71 -11.18 12.12
CA TYR A 67 -7.38 -10.08 13.02
C TYR A 67 -8.60 -9.17 13.19
N ASP A 68 -8.86 -8.73 14.40
CA ASP A 68 -9.98 -7.81 14.68
C ASP A 68 -9.57 -6.35 14.47
N GLY A 69 -9.39 -5.97 13.19
CA GLY A 69 -8.91 -4.67 12.73
C GLY A 69 -8.32 -4.78 11.33
N TYR A 70 -7.52 -3.80 10.93
CA TYR A 70 -6.71 -3.87 9.71
C TYR A 70 -5.27 -3.49 10.01
N ARG A 71 -4.40 -4.46 9.96
CA ARG A 71 -2.98 -4.32 10.23
C ARG A 71 -2.16 -4.82 9.06
N LEU A 72 -1.15 -4.06 8.67
CA LEU A 72 -0.19 -4.43 7.64
C LEU A 72 1.21 -4.43 8.25
N SER A 73 1.94 -5.52 8.02
CA SER A 73 3.34 -5.67 8.35
C SER A 73 4.11 -5.98 7.09
N PHE A 74 5.12 -5.21 6.79
CA PHE A 74 5.93 -5.41 5.61
C PHE A 74 7.42 -5.39 5.97
N GLU A 75 8.17 -6.32 5.42
CA GLU A 75 9.62 -6.37 5.50
C GLU A 75 10.18 -6.41 4.08
N ILE A 76 11.11 -5.50 3.80
CA ILE A 76 11.94 -5.49 2.60
C ILE A 76 13.32 -6.02 2.95
N ASP A 77 14.06 -6.44 1.93
CA ASP A 77 15.43 -6.90 2.10
C ASP A 77 16.21 -6.48 0.85
N PHE A 78 16.55 -5.21 0.80
CA PHE A 78 17.40 -4.65 -0.24
C PHE A 78 18.81 -4.53 0.31
N GLN A 79 19.76 -5.23 -0.30
CA GLN A 79 21.19 -5.10 -0.01
C GLN A 79 21.75 -3.93 -0.81
N HIS A 80 21.54 -2.71 -0.28
CA HIS A 80 21.96 -1.49 -0.94
C HIS A 80 22.34 -0.43 0.11
N PRO A 81 23.51 0.24 0.01
CA PRO A 81 24.01 1.17 1.03
C PRO A 81 23.00 2.26 1.43
N ALA A 82 22.23 2.78 0.46
CA ALA A 82 21.21 3.79 0.75
C ALA A 82 19.99 3.24 1.52
N VAL A 83 19.73 1.94 1.46
CA VAL A 83 18.60 1.28 2.12
C VAL A 83 19.04 0.63 3.43
N ASP A 84 20.27 0.11 3.50
CA ASP A 84 20.83 -0.56 4.69
C ASP A 84 20.84 0.35 5.92
N SER A 85 20.96 1.67 5.73
CA SER A 85 20.92 2.67 6.78
C SER A 85 19.49 3.05 7.23
N THR A 86 18.45 2.47 6.60
CA THR A 86 17.04 2.78 6.86
C THR A 86 16.33 1.64 7.54
N GLY A 87 15.15 1.90 8.12
CA GLY A 87 14.27 0.84 8.60
C GLY A 87 13.73 0.02 7.44
N GLN A 88 13.94 -1.30 7.46
CA GLN A 88 13.45 -2.23 6.43
C GLN A 88 12.23 -3.03 6.85
N GLN A 89 11.70 -2.80 8.04
CA GLN A 89 10.48 -3.41 8.55
C GLN A 89 9.56 -2.36 9.15
N VAL A 90 8.27 -2.45 8.86
CA VAL A 90 7.26 -1.56 9.43
C VAL A 90 5.96 -2.30 9.70
N VAL A 91 5.27 -1.91 10.77
CA VAL A 91 3.90 -2.33 11.09
C VAL A 91 3.02 -1.08 11.11
N PHE A 92 1.94 -1.12 10.34
CA PHE A 92 0.89 -0.11 10.32
C PHE A 92 -0.42 -0.74 10.77
N ASP A 93 -1.05 -0.18 11.79
CA ASP A 93 -2.33 -0.65 12.33
C ASP A 93 -3.35 0.49 12.31
N MET A 94 -4.41 0.35 11.50
CA MET A 94 -5.44 1.38 11.37
C MET A 94 -6.17 1.74 12.67
N GLY A 95 -6.13 0.88 13.66
CA GLY A 95 -6.70 1.15 14.99
C GLY A 95 -5.85 2.09 15.85
N ARG A 96 -4.58 2.28 15.49
CA ARG A 96 -3.58 3.01 16.26
C ARG A 96 -2.91 4.12 15.47
N ASP A 97 -2.58 3.86 14.22
CA ASP A 97 -1.73 4.72 13.39
C ASP A 97 -2.59 5.59 12.45
N VAL A 98 -2.06 6.71 12.01
CA VAL A 98 -2.77 7.66 11.13
C VAL A 98 -2.18 7.60 9.73
N TYR A 99 -2.95 7.09 8.76
CA TYR A 99 -2.51 6.91 7.38
C TYR A 99 -1.91 8.17 6.76
N ALA A 100 -2.57 9.31 6.89
CA ALA A 100 -2.12 10.59 6.31
C ALA A 100 -0.75 11.03 6.84
N ARG A 101 -0.46 10.78 8.13
CA ARG A 101 0.79 11.15 8.79
C ARG A 101 1.87 10.10 8.59
N ASP A 102 1.51 8.82 8.74
CA ASP A 102 2.49 7.76 8.94
C ASP A 102 2.85 7.02 7.64
N ILE A 103 1.97 7.05 6.61
CA ILE A 103 2.16 6.28 5.37
C ILE A 103 2.05 7.16 4.12
N ALA A 104 1.03 8.04 4.04
CA ALA A 104 0.62 8.67 2.78
C ALA A 104 1.71 9.46 2.05
N ARG A 105 2.73 9.95 2.76
CA ARG A 105 3.82 10.74 2.20
C ARG A 105 4.99 9.92 1.65
N ALA A 106 4.98 8.59 1.84
CA ALA A 106 6.04 7.72 1.35
C ALA A 106 6.03 7.66 -0.18
N ARG A 107 7.14 8.08 -0.79
CA ARG A 107 7.31 8.12 -2.25
C ARG A 107 7.71 6.76 -2.80
N THR A 108 7.33 6.52 -4.05
CA THR A 108 7.89 5.41 -4.83
C THR A 108 9.41 5.60 -5.01
N PHE A 109 10.12 4.52 -5.32
CA PHE A 109 11.56 4.54 -5.45
C PHE A 109 12.05 3.65 -6.58
N GLY A 110 13.25 3.92 -7.06
CA GLY A 110 13.90 3.11 -8.08
C GLY A 110 15.40 3.36 -8.17
N PHE A 111 16.10 2.42 -8.81
CA PHE A 111 17.54 2.49 -9.02
C PHE A 111 17.84 3.02 -10.43
N THR A 112 18.86 3.87 -10.56
CA THR A 112 19.27 4.42 -11.86
C THR A 112 19.58 3.33 -12.88
N LYS A 113 20.19 2.23 -12.47
CA LYS A 113 20.49 1.07 -13.31
C LYS A 113 19.25 0.41 -13.94
N ASP A 114 18.10 0.49 -13.25
CA ASP A 114 16.85 -0.10 -13.72
C ASP A 114 16.08 0.85 -14.64
N VAL A 115 16.35 2.16 -14.57
CA VAL A 115 15.64 3.20 -15.34
C VAL A 115 15.84 3.00 -16.85
N GLU A 116 17.05 2.71 -17.31
CA GLU A 116 17.35 2.48 -18.73
C GLU A 116 16.59 1.26 -19.25
N MET A 117 16.59 0.16 -18.50
CA MET A 117 15.85 -1.05 -18.83
C MET A 117 14.34 -0.80 -18.85
N LEU A 118 13.80 -0.07 -17.86
CA LEU A 118 12.38 0.28 -17.82
C LEU A 118 11.99 1.14 -19.02
N ARG A 119 12.80 2.17 -19.36
CA ARG A 119 12.54 3.06 -20.49
C ARG A 119 12.60 2.34 -21.83
N SER A 120 13.54 1.40 -22.02
CA SER A 120 13.61 0.58 -23.23
C SER A 120 12.37 -0.30 -23.44
N ASN A 121 11.66 -0.64 -22.35
CA ASN A 121 10.37 -1.35 -22.36
C ASN A 121 9.14 -0.41 -22.34
N GLY A 122 9.33 0.90 -22.55
CA GLY A 122 8.24 1.88 -22.56
C GLY A 122 7.65 2.18 -21.17
N LEU A 123 8.34 1.78 -20.09
CA LEU A 123 7.95 2.02 -18.71
C LEU A 123 8.75 3.18 -18.10
N ALA A 124 8.24 3.75 -17.02
CA ALA A 124 8.87 4.85 -16.26
C ALA A 124 9.32 6.04 -17.13
N LEU A 125 8.63 6.33 -18.25
CA LEU A 125 9.00 7.41 -19.20
C LEU A 125 8.96 8.79 -18.54
N GLY A 126 8.09 9.01 -17.56
CA GLY A 126 7.96 10.23 -16.77
C GLY A 126 8.66 10.16 -15.40
N GLY A 127 9.35 9.06 -15.08
CA GLY A 127 10.03 8.90 -13.80
C GLY A 127 11.24 9.83 -13.64
N GLY A 128 11.35 10.46 -12.47
CA GLY A 128 12.43 11.38 -12.15
C GLY A 128 12.46 11.76 -10.67
N LEU A 129 13.37 12.66 -10.31
CA LEU A 129 13.57 13.12 -8.94
C LEU A 129 12.36 13.83 -8.34
N ASP A 130 11.44 14.34 -9.19
CA ASP A 130 10.23 15.04 -8.76
C ASP A 130 9.12 14.09 -8.28
N ASN A 131 9.20 12.81 -8.68
CA ASN A 131 8.13 11.83 -8.43
C ASN A 131 8.59 10.45 -7.98
N ALA A 132 9.87 10.30 -7.66
CA ALA A 132 10.43 9.07 -7.11
C ALA A 132 11.67 9.38 -6.25
N ILE A 133 11.96 8.51 -5.29
CA ILE A 133 13.27 8.44 -4.68
C ILE A 133 14.17 7.69 -5.66
N VAL A 134 15.17 8.36 -6.19
CA VAL A 134 16.11 7.78 -7.15
C VAL A 134 17.43 7.48 -6.44
N MET A 135 17.94 6.27 -6.61
CA MET A 135 19.20 5.83 -6.02
C MET A 135 20.21 5.45 -7.11
N ASP A 136 21.46 5.89 -6.92
CA ASP A 136 22.60 5.32 -7.64
C ASP A 136 23.10 4.05 -6.91
N ASP A 137 24.30 3.58 -7.20
CA ASP A 137 24.85 2.38 -6.53
C ASP A 137 25.21 2.59 -5.05
N TYR A 138 25.16 3.83 -4.55
CA TYR A 138 25.67 4.17 -3.20
C TYR A 138 24.68 4.96 -2.34
N LYS A 139 23.89 5.86 -2.95
CA LYS A 139 23.12 6.87 -2.21
C LYS A 139 21.81 7.26 -2.88
N VAL A 140 20.95 7.94 -2.11
CA VAL A 140 19.79 8.69 -2.62
C VAL A 140 20.27 9.94 -3.35
N LEU A 141 19.73 10.19 -4.54
CA LEU A 141 20.08 11.34 -5.39
C LEU A 141 19.19 12.57 -5.15
N ASN A 142 18.03 12.39 -4.53
CA ASN A 142 17.12 13.49 -4.20
C ASN A 142 17.77 14.42 -3.19
N SER A 143 17.87 15.71 -3.52
CA SER A 143 18.52 16.72 -2.66
C SER A 143 17.79 16.98 -1.34
N ASP A 144 16.48 16.71 -1.29
CA ASP A 144 15.62 16.82 -0.11
C ASP A 144 15.68 15.58 0.81
N GLY A 145 16.43 14.53 0.40
CA GLY A 145 16.58 13.30 1.16
C GLY A 145 15.28 12.50 1.30
N LEU A 146 15.16 11.74 2.39
CA LEU A 146 13.99 10.94 2.72
C LEU A 146 13.00 11.72 3.59
N ARG A 147 11.70 11.44 3.42
CA ARG A 147 10.60 12.01 4.24
C ARG A 147 10.37 11.25 5.55
N TYR A 148 10.83 10.00 5.61
CA TYR A 148 10.80 9.11 6.78
C TYR A 148 12.08 8.30 6.82
N ASP A 149 12.55 7.94 8.00
CA ASP A 149 13.72 7.07 8.17
C ASP A 149 13.52 5.66 7.60
N ASP A 150 12.25 5.28 7.36
CA ASP A 150 11.79 4.00 6.83
C ASP A 150 10.91 4.18 5.59
N GLU A 151 11.18 5.23 4.76
CA GLU A 151 10.31 5.62 3.64
C GLU A 151 10.13 4.49 2.63
N PHE A 152 11.18 3.72 2.33
CA PHE A 152 11.11 2.63 1.36
C PHE A 152 10.08 1.56 1.74
N VAL A 153 10.15 1.07 2.98
CA VAL A 153 9.21 0.04 3.44
C VAL A 153 7.81 0.60 3.70
N LYS A 154 7.67 1.87 4.08
CA LYS A 154 6.37 2.55 4.16
C LYS A 154 5.68 2.66 2.81
N HIS A 155 6.44 2.91 1.74
CA HIS A 155 5.86 2.89 0.40
C HIS A 155 5.35 1.50 0.04
N LYS A 156 6.00 0.41 0.47
CA LYS A 156 5.49 -0.95 0.26
C LYS A 156 4.18 -1.22 1.02
N ILE A 157 3.97 -0.59 2.19
CA ILE A 157 2.65 -0.60 2.86
C ILE A 157 1.60 0.12 2.01
N LEU A 158 1.94 1.31 1.46
CA LEU A 158 1.06 2.07 0.57
C LEU A 158 0.64 1.25 -0.65
N ASP A 159 1.62 0.63 -1.32
CA ASP A 159 1.39 -0.27 -2.45
C ASP A 159 0.45 -1.42 -2.07
N ALA A 160 0.76 -2.12 -0.97
CA ALA A 160 -0.03 -3.27 -0.52
C ALA A 160 -1.47 -2.88 -0.17
N MET A 161 -1.69 -1.72 0.47
CA MET A 161 -3.04 -1.22 0.74
C MET A 161 -3.84 -1.01 -0.55
N GLY A 162 -3.23 -0.43 -1.57
CA GLY A 162 -3.84 -0.22 -2.88
C GLY A 162 -4.12 -1.53 -3.61
N ASP A 163 -3.14 -2.42 -3.67
CA ASP A 163 -3.26 -3.72 -4.33
C ASP A 163 -4.35 -4.59 -3.70
N LEU A 164 -4.40 -4.63 -2.36
CA LEU A 164 -5.42 -5.41 -1.66
C LEU A 164 -6.81 -4.82 -1.83
N TYR A 165 -6.95 -3.49 -1.95
CA TYR A 165 -8.25 -2.84 -2.12
C TYR A 165 -8.87 -3.06 -3.50
N ILE A 166 -8.14 -3.61 -4.48
CA ILE A 166 -8.66 -3.91 -5.83
C ILE A 166 -9.83 -4.90 -5.79
N ILE A 167 -9.96 -5.69 -4.73
CA ILE A 167 -11.11 -6.56 -4.46
C ILE A 167 -12.42 -5.78 -4.20
N GLY A 168 -12.33 -4.45 -4.03
CA GLY A 168 -13.46 -3.53 -3.90
C GLY A 168 -14.09 -3.43 -2.52
N LYS A 169 -13.48 -4.04 -1.50
CA LYS A 169 -13.91 -3.95 -0.10
C LYS A 169 -12.70 -3.89 0.82
N PRO A 170 -12.75 -3.11 1.92
CA PRO A 170 -11.69 -3.13 2.92
C PRO A 170 -11.67 -4.45 3.69
N PHE A 171 -10.49 -4.79 4.20
CA PHE A 171 -10.26 -5.99 4.97
C PHE A 171 -10.44 -5.76 6.48
N ILE A 172 -10.91 -6.79 7.17
CA ILE A 172 -10.74 -7.02 8.60
C ILE A 172 -9.79 -8.22 8.69
N ALA A 173 -8.50 -7.93 8.80
CA ALA A 173 -7.43 -8.91 8.71
C ALA A 173 -6.08 -8.31 9.12
N SER A 174 -5.11 -9.17 9.39
CA SER A 174 -3.69 -8.85 9.37
C SER A 174 -3.07 -9.30 8.05
N TYR A 175 -2.42 -8.39 7.35
CA TYR A 175 -1.55 -8.68 6.20
C TYR A 175 -0.10 -8.66 6.66
N THR A 176 0.68 -9.68 6.29
CA THR A 176 2.11 -9.72 6.56
C THR A 176 2.84 -10.15 5.29
N ALA A 177 3.93 -9.48 4.95
CA ALA A 177 4.69 -9.78 3.75
C ALA A 177 6.20 -9.60 3.93
N PHE A 178 6.95 -10.44 3.25
CA PHE A 178 8.39 -10.39 3.12
C PHE A 178 8.77 -10.36 1.64
N ARG A 179 9.48 -9.32 1.21
CA ARG A 179 9.94 -9.10 -0.17
C ARG A 179 8.81 -9.17 -1.22
N SER A 180 7.57 -8.91 -0.83
CA SER A 180 6.42 -8.95 -1.73
C SER A 180 6.38 -7.76 -2.69
N GLY A 181 5.51 -7.87 -3.69
CA GLY A 181 5.21 -6.82 -4.65
C GLY A 181 3.84 -7.05 -5.29
N HIS A 182 3.47 -6.22 -6.26
CA HIS A 182 2.14 -6.20 -6.89
C HIS A 182 1.67 -7.57 -7.39
N ALA A 183 2.56 -8.34 -8.04
CA ALA A 183 2.20 -9.67 -8.56
C ALA A 183 1.82 -10.63 -7.42
N MET A 184 2.62 -10.66 -6.35
CA MET A 184 2.36 -11.54 -5.20
C MET A 184 1.12 -11.10 -4.41
N ASN A 185 0.89 -9.80 -4.26
CA ASN A 185 -0.33 -9.29 -3.64
C ASN A 185 -1.57 -9.70 -4.43
N ASN A 186 -1.50 -9.68 -5.77
CA ASN A 186 -2.58 -10.17 -6.63
C ASN A 186 -2.78 -11.69 -6.51
N GLN A 187 -1.69 -12.48 -6.44
CA GLN A 187 -1.76 -13.92 -6.21
C GLN A 187 -2.41 -14.23 -4.86
N LEU A 188 -2.08 -13.48 -3.81
CA LEU A 188 -2.69 -13.65 -2.49
C LEU A 188 -4.20 -13.40 -2.51
N LEU A 189 -4.65 -12.35 -3.23
CA LEU A 189 -6.09 -12.10 -3.41
C LEU A 189 -6.80 -13.24 -4.17
N ARG A 190 -6.17 -13.78 -5.22
CA ARG A 190 -6.71 -14.94 -5.94
C ARG A 190 -6.78 -16.16 -5.04
N ALA A 191 -5.71 -16.45 -4.30
CA ALA A 191 -5.68 -17.57 -3.36
C ALA A 191 -6.74 -17.45 -2.25
N LEU A 192 -7.06 -16.22 -1.82
CA LEU A 192 -8.17 -15.98 -0.89
C LEU A 192 -9.52 -16.27 -1.56
N LEU A 193 -9.75 -15.77 -2.78
CA LEU A 193 -11.02 -15.95 -3.50
C LEU A 193 -11.29 -17.42 -3.87
N ASP A 194 -10.24 -18.20 -4.09
CA ASP A 194 -10.32 -19.65 -4.36
C ASP A 194 -10.66 -20.46 -3.10
N GLN A 195 -10.70 -19.84 -1.90
CA GLN A 195 -11.02 -20.46 -0.62
C GLN A 195 -12.25 -19.78 0.04
N PRO A 196 -13.48 -20.09 -0.40
CA PRO A 196 -14.71 -19.43 0.09
C PRO A 196 -14.93 -19.55 1.60
N ASP A 197 -14.33 -20.56 2.24
CA ASP A 197 -14.40 -20.79 3.68
C ASP A 197 -13.31 -20.04 4.49
N ALA A 198 -12.39 -19.34 3.80
CA ALA A 198 -11.35 -18.55 4.42
C ALA A 198 -11.76 -17.10 4.72
N TYR A 199 -12.92 -16.65 4.24
CA TYR A 199 -13.41 -15.30 4.50
C TYR A 199 -14.94 -15.22 4.51
N GLU A 200 -15.45 -14.14 5.05
CA GLU A 200 -16.87 -13.78 4.99
C GLU A 200 -17.03 -12.29 4.65
N ILE A 201 -18.20 -11.92 4.13
CA ILE A 201 -18.56 -10.52 3.91
C ILE A 201 -19.44 -10.07 5.06
N VAL A 202 -18.98 -9.06 5.79
CA VAL A 202 -19.69 -8.50 6.96
C VAL A 202 -20.01 -7.02 6.77
N SER A 203 -21.03 -6.56 7.46
CA SER A 203 -21.36 -5.14 7.62
C SER A 203 -21.76 -4.87 9.06
N PHE A 204 -21.66 -3.63 9.51
CA PHE A 204 -21.96 -3.23 10.87
C PHE A 204 -23.08 -2.18 10.83
N ASP A 205 -24.21 -2.50 11.44
CA ASP A 205 -25.33 -1.56 11.60
C ASP A 205 -25.04 -0.50 12.69
N ASP A 206 -24.17 -0.84 13.63
CA ASP A 206 -23.68 0.04 14.69
C ASP A 206 -22.17 0.22 14.56
N VAL A 207 -21.73 1.47 14.40
CA VAL A 207 -20.33 1.86 14.31
C VAL A 207 -19.50 1.37 15.50
N LYS A 208 -20.12 1.25 16.70
CA LYS A 208 -19.43 0.74 17.90
C LYS A 208 -19.06 -0.74 17.83
N LYS A 209 -19.68 -1.49 16.91
CA LYS A 209 -19.37 -2.90 16.65
C LYS A 209 -18.32 -3.10 15.58
N ALA A 210 -17.95 -2.04 14.85
CA ALA A 210 -16.87 -2.09 13.91
C ALA A 210 -15.51 -2.13 14.64
N PRO A 211 -14.52 -2.87 14.13
CA PRO A 211 -13.18 -2.86 14.69
C PRO A 211 -12.56 -1.46 14.72
N ALA A 212 -11.61 -1.24 15.63
CA ALA A 212 -10.88 0.02 15.73
C ALA A 212 -10.26 0.41 14.37
N GLY A 213 -10.28 1.70 14.03
CA GLY A 213 -9.80 2.25 12.77
C GLY A 213 -10.82 2.28 11.64
N PHE A 214 -11.97 1.60 11.75
CA PHE A 214 -13.05 1.65 10.76
C PHE A 214 -14.20 2.60 11.14
N ALA A 215 -14.27 3.02 12.39
CA ALA A 215 -15.11 4.13 12.79
C ALA A 215 -14.48 5.41 12.21
N LEU A 216 -15.13 6.03 11.21
CA LEU A 216 -14.68 7.34 10.74
C LEU A 216 -14.72 8.31 11.91
N PRO A 217 -13.57 8.86 12.34
CA PRO A 217 -13.62 10.05 13.17
C PRO A 217 -14.14 11.17 12.25
N VAL A 218 -15.34 11.62 12.51
CA VAL A 218 -15.96 12.77 11.81
C VAL A 218 -15.13 14.05 11.99
N ARG A 219 -14.10 14.01 12.83
CA ARG A 219 -13.20 15.14 13.14
C ARG A 219 -11.84 14.62 13.62
N ALA A 220 -10.94 14.29 12.73
CA ALA A 220 -9.51 14.17 13.07
C ALA A 220 -8.68 14.28 11.81
N TRP A 221 -8.57 15.51 11.35
CA TRP A 221 -7.57 15.88 10.35
C TRP A 221 -6.88 17.17 10.76
#